data_3e00386707b5d2ed3498aed8ff158e1c
#
_entry.id   3e00386707b5d2ed3498aed8ff158e1c
#
_cell.length_a   1.000
_cell.length_b   1.000
_cell.length_c   1.000
_cell.angle_alpha   90.00
_cell.angle_beta   90.00
_cell.angle_gamma   90.00
#
_symmetry.space_group_name_H-M   'P 1'
#
loop_
_entity.id
_entity.type
_entity.pdbx_description
1 polymer ?
#
loop_
_entity_poly.entity_id
_entity_poly.type
_entity_poly.pdbx_seq_one_letter_code
_entity_poly.pdbx_strand_id
1 'polypeptide(L)'
;MALACSGRATVSRAAASLLGTRSSSATACSVAPRLRSGRNTSSPGVTPLTRKGSDAGTTANAWASNVATCNVSRRHLSSGGGDVDYSSLMAGPGTALHDDIMESAARKQTGVSLKTLIDTGRGDLLSGEMGLTGQDSLSTKQKMLIQVASFLHRELPIRLAHRVRDLESVPDMLAQKSVEQARVREWYVISYEEIRKFPRPVTVDEEVRFAELLKGIYQRHAPVLLTMARGVWELRESFGPKDTSRRGAKNRFGDFYDFERTHTFLDGFYMSRIGIRILIGHYLALQEAGADSWIGMVCQETSPAAIAEAAIEDAKFVCTRQYGDAPDVTLHGRLDLTFSYVPSHLHYIMLELIKNSMRATVDFHGLDEMDNNPIRVVIADGEGNEDVVIKVADEGGGIRRSYMTRIWSYLFTTADPAVQEGFINLGEVESDHAKESPLAGLGYGLPISRSYARYFGGDLSIVSMEGYGTDAFVHLSRLGHHSEPLP
;
A
#
# COMPACT_ATOMS: atom_id res chain seq x y z
N MET A 1 -0.97 -34.89 -46.30
CA MET A 1 0.21 -34.40 -47.03
C MET A 1 1.01 -33.61 -46.05
N ALA A 2 1.93 -34.14 -45.27
CA ALA A 2 3.27 -34.63 -45.54
C ALA A 2 4.23 -33.55 -46.00
N LEU A 3 5.16 -33.22 -45.12
CA LEU A 3 6.64 -33.22 -45.13
C LEU A 3 7.12 -32.19 -44.11
N ALA A 4 7.72 -32.43 -42.98
CA ALA A 4 8.97 -33.06 -42.53
C ALA A 4 10.26 -32.50 -43.20
N CYS A 5 11.13 -31.88 -42.37
CA CYS A 5 12.60 -31.89 -42.36
C CYS A 5 13.07 -30.99 -41.19
N SER A 6 13.56 -31.47 -40.08
CA SER A 6 14.83 -32.09 -39.66
C SER A 6 16.08 -31.24 -39.98
N GLY A 7 16.78 -30.81 -38.94
CA GLY A 7 18.11 -30.22 -38.96
C GLY A 7 18.75 -30.19 -37.57
N ARG A 8 19.43 -31.25 -37.18
CA ARG A 8 20.38 -31.36 -36.04
C ARG A 8 21.76 -30.95 -36.51
N ALA A 9 22.53 -30.24 -35.66
CA ALA A 9 24.00 -30.32 -35.58
C ALA A 9 24.39 -29.84 -34.18
N THR A 10 24.75 -30.67 -33.24
CA THR A 10 26.06 -31.29 -32.88
C THR A 10 27.20 -30.28 -32.62
N VAL A 11 27.50 -30.09 -31.36
CA VAL A 11 28.63 -30.43 -30.51
C VAL A 11 30.02 -29.88 -30.94
N SER A 12 30.70 -29.15 -30.06
CA SER A 12 32.09 -29.40 -29.78
C SER A 12 32.48 -28.94 -28.37
N ARG A 13 32.99 -29.88 -27.61
CA ARG A 13 33.78 -29.76 -26.37
C ARG A 13 35.20 -29.33 -26.72
N ALA A 14 35.79 -28.45 -25.87
CA ALA A 14 37.23 -28.50 -25.65
C ALA A 14 37.48 -28.27 -24.16
N ALA A 15 38.13 -29.26 -23.58
CA ALA A 15 38.58 -29.33 -22.20
C ALA A 15 40.08 -29.10 -22.12
N ALA A 16 40.58 -28.99 -20.91
CA ALA A 16 41.91 -29.19 -20.37
C ALA A 16 42.80 -27.92 -20.26
N SER A 17 43.09 -27.55 -19.08
CA SER A 17 44.04 -27.96 -18.04
C SER A 17 45.32 -27.16 -18.10
N LEU A 18 45.69 -26.60 -16.95
CA LEU A 18 47.09 -26.68 -16.48
C LEU A 18 47.15 -26.30 -14.99
N LEU A 19 47.65 -27.21 -14.26
CA LEU A 19 48.14 -27.26 -12.89
C LEU A 19 49.39 -26.40 -12.68
N GLY A 20 49.60 -25.93 -11.43
CA GLY A 20 50.91 -25.40 -11.00
C GLY A 20 50.77 -24.73 -9.61
N THR A 21 50.74 -25.39 -8.59
CA THR A 21 51.50 -25.80 -7.39
C THR A 21 52.50 -24.79 -6.80
N ARG A 22 52.47 -24.78 -5.45
CA ARG A 22 53.47 -24.43 -4.41
C ARG A 22 53.49 -22.97 -3.96
N SER A 23 53.63 -22.67 -2.68
CA SER A 23 53.78 -23.33 -1.37
C SER A 23 54.27 -22.26 -0.40
N SER A 24 53.71 -22.31 0.85
CA SER A 24 54.38 -22.03 2.12
C SER A 24 55.01 -20.67 2.38
N SER A 25 54.70 -19.96 3.42
CA SER A 25 55.22 -20.22 4.76
C SER A 25 54.61 -19.23 5.80
N ALA A 26 54.41 -19.76 6.95
CA ALA A 26 54.01 -19.10 8.20
C ALA A 26 55.11 -18.16 8.73
N THR A 27 54.73 -17.13 9.47
CA THR A 27 55.37 -16.81 10.75
C THR A 27 54.44 -15.97 11.64
N ALA A 28 54.22 -16.46 12.83
CA ALA A 28 53.60 -15.78 13.94
C ALA A 28 54.59 -14.83 14.62
N CYS A 29 54.10 -13.75 15.19
CA CYS A 29 54.62 -13.27 16.48
C CYS A 29 53.63 -12.30 17.16
N SER A 30 53.22 -12.72 18.31
CA SER A 30 52.69 -12.09 19.46
C SER A 30 53.45 -10.85 19.91
N VAL A 31 52.79 -9.88 20.57
CA VAL A 31 53.11 -9.38 21.91
C VAL A 31 52.16 -8.21 22.26
N ALA A 32 51.35 -8.35 23.28
CA ALA A 32 50.83 -7.23 24.06
C ALA A 32 51.87 -6.83 25.12
N PRO A 33 51.86 -5.65 25.70
CA PRO A 33 51.32 -5.55 27.06
C PRO A 33 50.59 -4.23 27.43
N ARG A 34 49.79 -4.39 28.49
CA ARG A 34 49.19 -3.48 29.45
C ARG A 34 50.05 -2.30 29.93
N LEU A 35 49.43 -1.14 30.29
CA LEU A 35 49.26 -0.64 31.63
C LEU A 35 49.06 0.89 31.71
N ARG A 36 48.03 1.27 32.51
CA ARG A 36 47.89 2.29 33.58
C ARG A 36 47.59 3.76 33.26
N SER A 37 46.40 4.15 33.60
CA SER A 37 45.99 5.09 34.69
C SER A 37 46.65 6.48 34.74
N GLY A 38 45.85 7.52 34.71
CA GLY A 38 46.22 8.87 35.19
C GLY A 38 45.03 9.85 35.15
N ARG A 39 44.68 10.31 36.34
CA ARG A 39 43.57 11.21 36.69
C ARG A 39 43.81 12.66 36.28
N ASN A 40 42.66 13.38 36.15
CA ASN A 40 42.38 14.78 36.50
C ASN A 40 43.07 15.90 35.73
N THR A 41 42.32 16.85 35.12
CA THR A 41 41.89 18.13 35.76
C THR A 41 41.25 19.08 34.73
N SER A 42 40.13 19.72 35.17
CA SER A 42 39.71 21.10 34.91
C SER A 42 39.48 21.62 33.49
N SER A 43 38.22 22.03 33.30
CA SER A 43 37.72 23.02 32.31
C SER A 43 38.48 24.33 32.29
N PRO A 44 38.43 25.16 31.18
CA PRO A 44 37.31 26.06 31.04
C PRO A 44 36.82 26.35 29.61
N GLY A 45 35.57 26.76 29.55
CA GLY A 45 34.76 27.45 28.60
C GLY A 45 35.27 27.89 27.22
N VAL A 46 34.49 27.54 26.19
CA VAL A 46 34.48 28.25 24.90
C VAL A 46 33.03 28.38 24.45
N THR A 47 32.63 29.61 24.22
CA THR A 47 31.40 30.12 23.64
C THR A 47 31.04 29.48 22.28
N PRO A 48 29.76 29.29 21.93
CA PRO A 48 29.38 28.75 20.64
C PRO A 48 29.41 29.82 19.54
N LEU A 49 30.18 29.53 18.49
CA LEU A 49 30.13 30.24 17.21
C LEU A 49 28.89 29.80 16.44
N THR A 50 28.01 30.73 16.17
CA THR A 50 26.87 30.64 15.27
C THR A 50 27.34 30.24 13.85
N ARG A 51 26.95 29.06 13.40
CA ARG A 51 27.07 28.65 12.01
C ARG A 51 25.71 28.79 11.35
N LYS A 52 25.61 29.66 10.36
CA LYS A 52 24.47 29.83 9.48
C LYS A 52 24.18 28.47 8.80
N GLY A 53 23.03 27.89 9.12
CA GLY A 53 22.48 26.71 8.43
C GLY A 53 21.92 27.13 7.08
N SER A 54 22.30 26.44 6.05
CA SER A 54 21.70 26.49 4.73
C SER A 54 20.40 25.68 4.74
N ASP A 55 19.32 26.32 4.26
CA ASP A 55 17.98 25.77 4.10
C ASP A 55 17.97 24.56 3.15
N ALA A 56 18.01 23.36 3.69
CA ALA A 56 17.73 22.11 2.97
C ALA A 56 16.61 21.29 3.63
N GLY A 57 15.95 21.82 4.68
CA GLY A 57 15.00 21.08 5.48
C GLY A 57 13.51 21.25 5.12
N THR A 58 13.17 22.01 4.05
CA THR A 58 11.79 22.47 3.82
C THR A 58 10.96 21.57 2.90
N THR A 59 11.58 20.63 2.19
CA THR A 59 10.84 19.77 1.22
C THR A 59 10.29 18.49 1.83
N ALA A 60 10.90 17.95 2.87
CA ALA A 60 10.41 16.73 3.53
C ALA A 60 9.14 16.98 4.38
N ASN A 61 9.07 18.15 5.04
CA ASN A 61 7.92 18.51 5.87
C ASN A 61 6.65 18.91 5.08
N ALA A 62 6.79 19.34 3.83
CA ALA A 62 5.62 19.64 2.98
C ALA A 62 4.85 18.36 2.58
N TRP A 63 5.56 17.24 2.53
CA TRP A 63 4.96 15.94 2.21
C TRP A 63 4.15 15.38 3.39
N ALA A 64 4.69 15.44 4.60
CA ALA A 64 4.01 15.00 5.82
C ALA A 64 2.78 15.86 6.16
N SER A 65 2.83 17.17 5.90
CA SER A 65 1.72 18.08 6.19
C SER A 65 0.54 17.90 5.22
N ASN A 66 0.74 17.51 3.96
CA ASN A 66 -0.36 17.24 3.03
C ASN A 66 -1.09 15.91 3.32
N VAL A 67 -0.46 14.99 4.07
CA VAL A 67 -1.14 13.79 4.58
C VAL A 67 -1.85 14.08 5.92
N ALA A 68 -1.37 15.07 6.69
CA ALA A 68 -1.84 15.35 8.05
C ALA A 68 -2.92 16.44 8.17
N THR A 69 -3.17 17.29 7.15
CA THR A 69 -4.10 18.41 7.25
C THR A 69 -5.55 18.15 6.82
N CYS A 70 -6.04 16.91 6.93
CA CYS A 70 -7.48 16.64 6.95
C CYS A 70 -8.04 16.54 8.38
N ASN A 71 -7.61 17.42 9.28
CA ASN A 71 -8.26 17.63 10.58
C ASN A 71 -9.39 18.66 10.42
N VAL A 72 -10.59 18.21 10.06
CA VAL A 72 -11.81 19.02 10.21
C VAL A 72 -12.54 18.57 11.47
N SER A 73 -12.63 19.50 12.40
CA SER A 73 -13.38 19.46 13.64
C SER A 73 -14.74 18.76 13.53
N ARG A 74 -14.98 17.82 14.45
CA ARG A 74 -16.30 17.31 14.82
C ARG A 74 -17.15 18.40 15.49
N ARG A 75 -17.58 19.41 14.76
CA ARG A 75 -18.71 20.27 15.18
C ARG A 75 -19.40 20.74 13.90
N HIS A 76 -20.46 20.05 13.51
CA HIS A 76 -21.60 20.44 12.68
C HIS A 76 -22.11 19.25 11.85
N LEU A 77 -22.67 18.27 12.55
CA LEU A 77 -23.64 17.35 11.98
C LEU A 77 -24.96 17.47 12.74
N SER A 78 -25.39 18.74 12.92
CA SER A 78 -26.77 19.03 13.32
C SER A 78 -27.12 20.44 12.87
N SER A 79 -27.52 20.58 11.62
CA SER A 79 -28.53 21.57 11.17
C SER A 79 -28.54 21.64 9.64
N GLY A 80 -29.62 21.23 9.02
CA GLY A 80 -29.98 21.63 7.67
C GLY A 80 -29.72 20.58 6.59
N GLY A 81 -30.41 19.47 6.64
CA GLY A 81 -30.62 18.54 5.53
C GLY A 81 -31.74 17.62 5.95
N GLY A 82 -32.84 17.60 5.16
CA GLY A 82 -33.99 16.77 5.47
C GLY A 82 -33.58 15.34 5.81
N ASP A 83 -34.30 14.75 6.75
CA ASP A 83 -34.21 13.34 7.10
C ASP A 83 -34.33 12.50 5.81
N VAL A 84 -33.21 12.06 5.28
CA VAL A 84 -33.19 11.01 4.27
C VAL A 84 -33.50 9.75 5.04
N ASP A 85 -34.68 9.20 4.82
CA ASP A 85 -35.12 7.92 5.38
C ASP A 85 -34.20 6.81 4.85
N TYR A 86 -33.12 6.51 5.58
CA TYR A 86 -32.19 5.44 5.27
C TYR A 86 -32.82 4.04 5.43
N SER A 87 -34.03 3.92 5.97
CA SER A 87 -34.69 2.63 6.10
C SER A 87 -35.16 2.07 4.75
N SER A 88 -35.34 2.92 3.72
CA SER A 88 -35.61 2.50 2.34
C SER A 88 -34.37 2.08 1.57
N LEU A 89 -33.18 2.36 2.08
CA LEU A 89 -31.87 2.11 1.46
C LEU A 89 -31.32 0.69 1.66
N MET A 90 -32.02 -0.17 2.36
CA MET A 90 -31.76 -1.61 2.33
C MET A 90 -32.13 -2.15 0.94
N ALA A 91 -31.36 -1.74 -0.10
CA ALA A 91 -31.52 -2.22 -1.46
C ALA A 91 -31.26 -3.72 -1.51
N GLY A 92 -32.24 -4.49 -1.05
CA GLY A 92 -32.26 -5.94 -1.22
C GLY A 92 -32.64 -6.32 -2.67
N PRO A 93 -32.41 -7.57 -3.06
CA PRO A 93 -32.87 -8.11 -4.35
C PRO A 93 -34.35 -7.78 -4.60
N GLY A 94 -34.66 -7.25 -5.80
CA GLY A 94 -36.02 -6.88 -6.20
C GLY A 94 -36.40 -5.41 -5.97
N THR A 95 -35.46 -4.55 -5.53
CA THR A 95 -35.66 -3.10 -5.51
C THR A 95 -35.15 -2.46 -6.80
N ALA A 96 -35.77 -1.37 -7.25
CA ALA A 96 -35.34 -0.65 -8.46
C ALA A 96 -33.88 -0.15 -8.36
N LEU A 97 -33.41 0.22 -7.17
CA LEU A 97 -32.02 0.60 -6.94
C LEU A 97 -31.08 -0.59 -7.10
N HIS A 98 -31.45 -1.76 -6.60
CA HIS A 98 -30.63 -2.97 -6.78
C HIS A 98 -30.51 -3.35 -8.26
N ASP A 99 -31.61 -3.25 -9.02
CA ASP A 99 -31.62 -3.56 -10.46
C ASP A 99 -30.73 -2.58 -11.24
N ASP A 100 -30.77 -1.26 -10.92
CA ASP A 100 -29.87 -0.23 -11.52
C ASP A 100 -28.39 -0.50 -11.16
N ILE A 101 -28.09 -0.94 -9.92
CA ILE A 101 -26.74 -1.36 -9.51
C ILE A 101 -26.29 -2.55 -10.35
N MET A 102 -27.13 -3.60 -10.51
CA MET A 102 -26.75 -4.79 -11.28
C MET A 102 -26.58 -4.48 -12.77
N GLU A 103 -27.39 -3.60 -13.35
CA GLU A 103 -27.19 -3.11 -14.72
C GLU A 103 -25.86 -2.37 -14.85
N SER A 104 -25.53 -1.51 -13.89
CA SER A 104 -24.22 -0.80 -13.88
C SER A 104 -23.06 -1.76 -13.67
N ALA A 105 -23.19 -2.79 -12.83
CA ALA A 105 -22.19 -3.82 -12.63
C ALA A 105 -21.96 -4.75 -13.84
N ALA A 106 -22.88 -4.74 -14.81
CA ALA A 106 -22.69 -5.45 -16.08
C ALA A 106 -21.81 -4.67 -17.07
N ARG A 107 -21.58 -3.37 -16.84
CA ARG A 107 -20.74 -2.54 -17.70
C ARG A 107 -19.27 -2.76 -17.42
N LYS A 108 -18.44 -2.66 -18.48
CA LYS A 108 -16.99 -2.77 -18.38
C LYS A 108 -16.39 -1.52 -17.73
N GLN A 109 -15.48 -1.72 -16.79
CA GLN A 109 -14.68 -0.65 -16.20
C GLN A 109 -13.61 -0.15 -17.19
N THR A 110 -13.25 1.14 -17.08
CA THR A 110 -12.20 1.77 -17.89
C THR A 110 -10.87 1.69 -17.12
N GLY A 111 -9.87 1.00 -17.66
CA GLY A 111 -8.54 0.90 -17.05
C GLY A 111 -7.79 2.23 -17.12
N VAL A 112 -7.12 2.59 -16.03
CA VAL A 112 -6.31 3.80 -15.92
C VAL A 112 -4.86 3.42 -15.63
N SER A 113 -3.91 4.07 -16.29
CA SER A 113 -2.47 3.93 -16.05
C SER A 113 -1.90 5.15 -15.35
N LEU A 114 -0.71 5.03 -14.77
CA LEU A 114 -0.01 6.16 -14.18
C LEU A 114 0.19 7.27 -15.21
N LYS A 115 0.55 6.91 -16.46
CA LYS A 115 0.68 7.86 -17.55
C LYS A 115 -0.64 8.57 -17.86
N THR A 116 -1.76 7.85 -17.90
CA THR A 116 -3.08 8.45 -18.12
C THR A 116 -3.41 9.50 -17.04
N LEU A 117 -3.07 9.23 -15.77
CA LEU A 117 -3.26 10.20 -14.70
C LEU A 117 -2.42 11.47 -14.92
N ILE A 118 -1.15 11.31 -15.32
CA ILE A 118 -0.24 12.42 -15.60
C ILE A 118 -0.75 13.24 -16.79
N ASP A 119 -1.02 12.60 -17.93
CA ASP A 119 -1.44 13.26 -19.16
C ASP A 119 -2.78 13.99 -18.97
N THR A 120 -3.72 13.37 -18.23
CA THR A 120 -4.99 14.01 -17.88
C THR A 120 -4.78 15.22 -16.99
N GLY A 121 -3.94 15.13 -15.97
CA GLY A 121 -3.69 16.23 -15.03
C GLY A 121 -2.90 17.40 -15.65
N ARG A 122 -2.13 17.15 -16.71
CA ARG A 122 -1.51 18.19 -17.55
C ARG A 122 -2.49 18.87 -18.49
N GLY A 123 -3.63 18.23 -18.76
CA GLY A 123 -4.58 18.67 -19.76
C GLY A 123 -4.25 18.21 -21.18
N ASP A 124 -3.29 17.31 -21.38
CA ASP A 124 -2.86 16.81 -22.69
C ASP A 124 -3.97 16.00 -23.39
N LEU A 125 -4.91 15.45 -22.61
CA LEU A 125 -6.06 14.68 -23.11
C LEU A 125 -7.33 15.52 -23.28
N LEU A 126 -7.23 16.85 -23.28
CA LEU A 126 -8.38 17.72 -23.56
C LEU A 126 -8.84 17.50 -25.00
N SER A 127 -9.88 16.68 -25.18
CA SER A 127 -10.50 16.48 -26.49
C SER A 127 -11.34 17.70 -26.85
N GLY A 128 -11.08 18.29 -28.05
CA GLY A 128 -11.82 19.42 -28.57
C GLY A 128 -13.31 19.15 -28.89
N GLU A 129 -13.77 17.90 -28.67
CA GLU A 129 -15.11 17.43 -29.06
C GLU A 129 -16.15 17.43 -27.95
N MET A 130 -15.77 17.72 -26.69
CA MET A 130 -16.79 17.87 -25.66
C MET A 130 -17.47 19.23 -25.84
N GLY A 131 -18.66 19.25 -26.40
CA GLY A 131 -19.62 20.35 -26.61
C GLY A 131 -19.66 21.51 -25.61
N LEU A 132 -18.48 22.00 -25.23
CA LEU A 132 -18.24 23.21 -24.44
C LEU A 132 -18.33 24.45 -25.35
N THR A 133 -19.19 24.39 -26.37
CA THR A 133 -19.51 25.53 -27.24
C THR A 133 -20.08 26.65 -26.39
N GLY A 134 -19.29 27.70 -26.20
CA GLY A 134 -19.66 28.89 -25.40
C GLY A 134 -18.82 29.16 -24.17
N GLN A 135 -17.79 28.35 -23.85
CA GLN A 135 -16.94 28.50 -22.66
C GLN A 135 -15.51 28.94 -22.98
N ASP A 136 -15.35 29.87 -23.94
CA ASP A 136 -14.05 30.42 -24.32
C ASP A 136 -13.35 31.19 -23.17
N SER A 137 -14.09 31.54 -22.11
CA SER A 137 -13.58 32.25 -20.94
C SER A 137 -12.95 31.36 -19.85
N LEU A 138 -13.07 30.02 -19.94
CA LEU A 138 -12.55 29.10 -18.94
C LEU A 138 -11.05 28.87 -19.08
N SER A 139 -10.34 28.84 -17.94
CA SER A 139 -8.92 28.45 -17.90
C SER A 139 -8.75 26.96 -18.30
N THR A 140 -7.55 26.61 -18.79
CA THR A 140 -7.20 25.20 -19.12
C THR A 140 -7.42 24.28 -17.92
N LYS A 141 -7.06 24.73 -16.71
CA LYS A 141 -7.29 23.98 -15.47
C LYS A 141 -8.79 23.71 -15.23
N GLN A 142 -9.65 24.71 -15.41
CA GLN A 142 -11.09 24.54 -15.21
C GLN A 142 -11.69 23.54 -16.25
N LYS A 143 -11.28 23.66 -17.51
CA LYS A 143 -11.71 22.71 -18.56
C LYS A 143 -11.28 21.28 -18.23
N MET A 144 -10.04 21.10 -17.80
CA MET A 144 -9.51 19.80 -17.36
C MET A 144 -10.30 19.23 -16.19
N LEU A 145 -10.55 20.03 -15.13
CA LEU A 145 -11.29 19.56 -13.95
C LEU A 145 -12.72 19.14 -14.29
N ILE A 146 -13.45 19.91 -15.12
CA ILE A 146 -14.79 19.54 -15.62
C ILE A 146 -14.75 18.23 -16.40
N GLN A 147 -13.72 18.04 -17.24
CA GLN A 147 -13.57 16.80 -18.02
C GLN A 147 -13.34 15.59 -17.10
N VAL A 148 -12.45 15.72 -16.11
CA VAL A 148 -12.18 14.65 -15.12
C VAL A 148 -13.43 14.38 -14.29
N ALA A 149 -14.11 15.40 -13.79
CA ALA A 149 -15.37 15.26 -13.05
C ALA A 149 -16.43 14.50 -13.85
N SER A 150 -16.60 14.88 -15.13
CA SER A 150 -17.54 14.21 -16.05
C SER A 150 -17.16 12.74 -16.33
N PHE A 151 -15.86 12.43 -16.41
CA PHE A 151 -15.38 11.05 -16.51
C PHE A 151 -15.67 10.27 -15.22
N LEU A 152 -15.36 10.82 -14.04
CA LEU A 152 -15.60 10.17 -12.76
C LEU A 152 -17.08 9.95 -12.49
N HIS A 153 -17.94 10.91 -12.85
CA HIS A 153 -19.38 10.78 -12.76
C HIS A 153 -19.93 9.56 -13.53
N ARG A 154 -19.31 9.20 -14.65
CA ARG A 154 -19.67 8.02 -15.45
C ARG A 154 -19.02 6.73 -14.91
N GLU A 155 -17.74 6.79 -14.52
CA GLU A 155 -16.93 5.62 -14.21
C GLU A 155 -17.15 5.11 -12.77
N LEU A 156 -17.26 6.02 -11.80
CA LEU A 156 -17.37 5.62 -10.39
C LEU A 156 -18.62 4.77 -10.08
N PRO A 157 -19.82 5.08 -10.62
CA PRO A 157 -20.98 4.21 -10.42
C PRO A 157 -20.73 2.77 -10.89
N ILE A 158 -20.05 2.59 -12.04
CA ILE A 158 -19.72 1.26 -12.55
C ILE A 158 -18.81 0.53 -11.55
N ARG A 159 -17.75 1.19 -11.07
CA ARG A 159 -16.81 0.60 -10.11
C ARG A 159 -17.46 0.27 -8.76
N LEU A 160 -18.29 1.17 -8.24
CA LEU A 160 -19.02 0.96 -6.98
C LEU A 160 -20.03 -0.19 -7.12
N ALA A 161 -20.74 -0.27 -8.24
CA ALA A 161 -21.69 -1.35 -8.53
C ALA A 161 -21.00 -2.72 -8.58
N HIS A 162 -19.81 -2.80 -9.22
CA HIS A 162 -19.02 -4.04 -9.19
C HIS A 162 -18.69 -4.45 -7.75
N ARG A 163 -18.36 -3.52 -6.85
CA ARG A 163 -18.07 -3.84 -5.43
C ARG A 163 -19.31 -4.32 -4.69
N VAL A 164 -20.48 -3.72 -4.94
CA VAL A 164 -21.74 -4.21 -4.37
C VAL A 164 -22.00 -5.64 -4.83
N ARG A 165 -21.92 -5.91 -6.12
CA ARG A 165 -22.10 -7.26 -6.68
C ARG A 165 -21.12 -8.27 -6.08
N ASP A 166 -19.84 -7.91 -5.95
CA ASP A 166 -18.84 -8.81 -5.40
C ASP A 166 -19.10 -9.10 -3.91
N LEU A 167 -19.51 -8.10 -3.13
CA LEU A 167 -19.89 -8.27 -1.72
C LEU A 167 -21.16 -9.12 -1.55
N GLU A 168 -22.04 -9.17 -2.54
CA GLU A 168 -23.21 -10.04 -2.56
C GLU A 168 -22.91 -11.46 -3.02
N SER A 169 -21.90 -11.61 -3.89
CA SER A 169 -21.45 -12.91 -4.42
C SER A 169 -20.37 -13.58 -3.57
N VAL A 170 -20.11 -13.04 -2.38
CA VAL A 170 -19.14 -13.62 -1.44
C VAL A 170 -19.47 -15.09 -1.20
N PRO A 171 -18.47 -16.00 -1.25
CA PRO A 171 -18.70 -17.42 -0.98
C PRO A 171 -19.51 -17.65 0.30
N ASP A 172 -20.45 -18.59 0.29
CA ASP A 172 -21.40 -18.90 1.39
C ASP A 172 -20.73 -18.97 2.78
N MET A 173 -19.46 -19.27 2.81
CA MET A 173 -18.65 -19.31 4.04
C MET A 173 -18.40 -17.91 4.64
N LEU A 174 -18.33 -16.86 3.81
CA LEU A 174 -18.25 -15.45 4.24
C LEU A 174 -19.66 -14.85 4.44
N ALA A 175 -20.67 -15.46 3.84
CA ALA A 175 -22.07 -15.01 3.89
C ALA A 175 -22.74 -15.24 5.24
N GLN A 176 -22.10 -15.87 6.22
CA GLN A 176 -22.55 -15.88 7.61
C GLN A 176 -22.39 -14.47 8.19
N LYS A 177 -23.29 -13.55 7.71
CA LYS A 177 -23.67 -12.25 8.28
C LYS A 177 -22.63 -11.63 9.23
N SER A 178 -21.45 -11.31 8.74
CA SER A 178 -20.62 -10.33 9.42
C SER A 178 -21.35 -8.98 9.29
N VAL A 179 -21.68 -8.39 10.43
CA VAL A 179 -22.28 -7.04 10.51
C VAL A 179 -21.39 -6.04 9.78
N GLU A 180 -20.08 -6.25 9.84
CA GLU A 180 -19.07 -5.40 9.23
C GLU A 180 -19.08 -5.44 7.68
N GLN A 181 -19.32 -6.61 7.09
CA GLN A 181 -19.48 -6.71 5.63
C GLN A 181 -20.76 -6.05 5.13
N ALA A 182 -21.86 -6.19 5.89
CA ALA A 182 -23.11 -5.52 5.57
C ALA A 182 -22.94 -3.99 5.62
N ARG A 183 -22.21 -3.46 6.61
CA ARG A 183 -21.87 -2.04 6.74
C ARG A 183 -21.03 -1.53 5.56
N VAL A 184 -20.03 -2.29 5.15
CA VAL A 184 -19.21 -1.95 3.97
C VAL A 184 -20.06 -1.91 2.71
N ARG A 185 -20.90 -2.93 2.48
CA ARG A 185 -21.84 -2.94 1.35
C ARG A 185 -22.76 -1.70 1.34
N GLU A 186 -23.31 -1.34 2.48
CA GLU A 186 -24.14 -0.15 2.63
C GLU A 186 -23.41 1.13 2.20
N TRP A 187 -22.16 1.33 2.63
CA TRP A 187 -21.36 2.49 2.19
C TRP A 187 -21.19 2.57 0.68
N TYR A 188 -21.00 1.42 0.01
CA TYR A 188 -20.91 1.37 -1.45
C TYR A 188 -22.25 1.69 -2.13
N VAL A 189 -23.36 1.18 -1.60
CA VAL A 189 -24.72 1.45 -2.11
C VAL A 189 -25.07 2.94 -1.98
N ILE A 190 -24.86 3.54 -0.81
CA ILE A 190 -25.11 4.96 -0.57
C ILE A 190 -24.27 5.81 -1.54
N SER A 191 -22.98 5.53 -1.66
CA SER A 191 -22.10 6.29 -2.55
C SER A 191 -22.47 6.13 -4.03
N TYR A 192 -22.92 4.95 -4.43
CA TYR A 192 -23.48 4.71 -5.76
C TYR A 192 -24.68 5.60 -6.04
N GLU A 193 -25.67 5.58 -5.13
CA GLU A 193 -26.91 6.33 -5.26
C GLU A 193 -26.66 7.84 -5.31
N GLU A 194 -25.80 8.37 -4.44
CA GLU A 194 -25.43 9.78 -4.41
C GLU A 194 -24.85 10.26 -5.75
N ILE A 195 -23.91 9.50 -6.34
CA ILE A 195 -23.31 9.86 -7.63
C ILE A 195 -24.34 9.73 -8.76
N ARG A 196 -25.18 8.70 -8.75
CA ARG A 196 -26.21 8.48 -9.78
C ARG A 196 -27.27 9.58 -9.79
N LYS A 197 -27.63 10.11 -8.62
CA LYS A 197 -28.58 11.22 -8.49
C LYS A 197 -27.98 12.59 -8.82
N PHE A 198 -26.66 12.70 -8.77
CA PHE A 198 -25.98 13.97 -9.08
C PHE A 198 -26.01 14.23 -10.59
N PRO A 199 -26.32 15.46 -11.05
CA PRO A 199 -26.28 15.80 -12.47
C PRO A 199 -24.83 15.74 -13.00
N ARG A 200 -24.68 15.37 -14.27
CA ARG A 200 -23.34 15.35 -14.88
C ARG A 200 -22.72 16.74 -14.82
N PRO A 201 -21.52 16.88 -14.25
CA PRO A 201 -20.84 18.17 -14.16
C PRO A 201 -20.44 18.69 -15.55
N VAL A 202 -20.93 19.88 -15.93
CA VAL A 202 -20.60 20.57 -17.19
C VAL A 202 -20.23 22.04 -16.95
N THR A 203 -20.48 22.58 -15.75
CA THR A 203 -20.13 23.94 -15.34
C THR A 203 -19.15 23.90 -14.17
N VAL A 204 -18.46 25.04 -13.91
CA VAL A 204 -17.53 25.14 -12.78
C VAL A 204 -18.26 24.96 -11.43
N ASP A 205 -19.46 25.52 -11.28
CA ASP A 205 -20.23 25.40 -10.03
C ASP A 205 -20.68 23.94 -9.76
N GLU A 206 -21.04 23.21 -10.82
CA GLU A 206 -21.38 21.79 -10.72
C GLU A 206 -20.14 20.95 -10.41
N GLU A 207 -19.00 21.30 -11.01
CA GLU A 207 -17.72 20.63 -10.75
C GLU A 207 -17.31 20.78 -9.28
N VAL A 208 -17.37 21.97 -8.70
CA VAL A 208 -17.05 22.24 -7.30
C VAL A 208 -17.97 21.43 -6.37
N ARG A 209 -19.29 21.45 -6.62
CA ARG A 209 -20.25 20.67 -5.82
C ARG A 209 -20.02 19.15 -5.94
N PHE A 210 -19.63 18.68 -7.13
CA PHE A 210 -19.27 17.28 -7.33
C PHE A 210 -17.99 16.89 -6.60
N ALA A 211 -17.01 17.78 -6.52
CA ALA A 211 -15.81 17.58 -5.74
C ALA A 211 -16.10 17.45 -4.25
N GLU A 212 -16.99 18.28 -3.71
CA GLU A 212 -17.43 18.17 -2.31
C GLU A 212 -18.13 16.84 -2.04
N LEU A 213 -19.00 16.38 -2.94
CA LEU A 213 -19.62 15.07 -2.87
C LEU A 213 -18.56 13.95 -2.83
N LEU A 214 -17.61 13.97 -3.76
CA LEU A 214 -16.53 12.96 -3.81
C LEU A 214 -15.65 13.00 -2.59
N LYS A 215 -15.38 14.16 -2.01
CA LYS A 215 -14.66 14.31 -0.75
C LYS A 215 -15.39 13.61 0.41
N GLY A 216 -16.72 13.76 0.50
CA GLY A 216 -17.55 13.05 1.46
C GLY A 216 -17.50 11.53 1.29
N ILE A 217 -17.57 11.06 0.04
CA ILE A 217 -17.45 9.62 -0.31
C ILE A 217 -16.06 9.10 0.07
N TYR A 218 -15.00 9.84 -0.26
CA TYR A 218 -13.61 9.46 0.04
C TYR A 218 -13.39 9.27 1.55
N GLN A 219 -13.97 10.14 2.37
CA GLN A 219 -13.92 10.05 3.84
C GLN A 219 -14.75 8.88 4.37
N ARG A 220 -15.98 8.68 3.87
CA ARG A 220 -16.84 7.54 4.22
C ARG A 220 -16.16 6.20 3.99
N HIS A 221 -15.39 6.08 2.91
CA HIS A 221 -14.67 4.86 2.55
C HIS A 221 -13.31 4.70 3.23
N ALA A 222 -12.87 5.64 4.08
CA ALA A 222 -11.60 5.53 4.79
C ALA A 222 -11.52 4.26 5.65
N PRO A 223 -12.51 3.92 6.51
CA PRO A 223 -12.45 2.76 7.40
C PRO A 223 -12.71 1.41 6.72
N VAL A 224 -13.05 1.37 5.42
CA VAL A 224 -13.41 0.12 4.71
C VAL A 224 -12.36 -0.98 4.88
N LEU A 225 -11.06 -0.64 4.84
CA LEU A 225 -9.99 -1.61 4.95
C LEU A 225 -10.01 -2.32 6.31
N LEU A 226 -10.12 -1.55 7.39
CA LEU A 226 -10.16 -2.07 8.76
C LEU A 226 -11.47 -2.83 9.03
N THR A 227 -12.60 -2.31 8.56
CA THR A 227 -13.93 -2.92 8.72
C THR A 227 -13.99 -4.28 8.02
N MET A 228 -13.45 -4.39 6.79
CA MET A 228 -13.34 -5.67 6.10
C MET A 228 -12.40 -6.63 6.83
N ALA A 229 -11.28 -6.14 7.36
CA ALA A 229 -10.34 -6.97 8.12
C ALA A 229 -10.99 -7.57 9.37
N ARG A 230 -11.82 -6.80 10.07
CA ARG A 230 -12.62 -7.28 11.22
C ARG A 230 -13.61 -8.35 10.78
N GLY A 231 -14.36 -8.12 9.70
CA GLY A 231 -15.31 -9.10 9.19
C GLY A 231 -14.65 -10.42 8.78
N VAL A 232 -13.47 -10.38 8.19
CA VAL A 232 -12.69 -11.58 7.83
C VAL A 232 -12.13 -12.27 9.08
N TRP A 233 -11.76 -11.52 10.11
CA TRP A 233 -11.36 -12.06 11.41
C TRP A 233 -12.52 -12.81 12.08
N GLU A 234 -13.70 -12.19 12.20
CA GLU A 234 -14.89 -12.83 12.76
C GLU A 234 -15.21 -14.14 12.05
N LEU A 235 -15.05 -14.15 10.74
CA LEU A 235 -15.19 -15.36 9.96
C LEU A 235 -14.17 -16.42 10.38
N ARG A 236 -12.87 -16.08 10.43
CA ARG A 236 -11.80 -17.02 10.83
C ARG A 236 -12.10 -17.64 12.19
N GLU A 237 -12.52 -16.83 13.16
CA GLU A 237 -12.88 -17.30 14.51
C GLU A 237 -14.10 -18.24 14.48
N SER A 238 -15.01 -18.08 13.52
CA SER A 238 -16.16 -18.97 13.38
C SER A 238 -15.78 -20.40 12.95
N PHE A 239 -14.59 -20.55 12.30
CA PHE A 239 -14.03 -21.85 11.90
C PHE A 239 -13.17 -22.50 12.98
N GLY A 240 -12.80 -21.77 14.04
CA GLY A 240 -12.03 -22.30 15.15
C GLY A 240 -12.74 -23.44 15.88
N PRO A 241 -12.01 -24.35 16.54
CA PRO A 241 -12.61 -25.43 17.31
C PRO A 241 -13.40 -24.87 18.49
N LYS A 242 -14.73 -24.84 18.36
CA LYS A 242 -15.63 -24.45 19.47
C LYS A 242 -15.62 -25.42 20.64
N ASP A 243 -14.88 -26.55 20.53
CA ASP A 243 -14.86 -27.60 21.55
C ASP A 243 -13.45 -28.20 21.67
N THR A 244 -12.68 -27.69 22.64
CA THR A 244 -11.36 -28.21 23.02
C THR A 244 -11.43 -29.55 23.75
N SER A 245 -12.63 -30.07 24.04
CA SER A 245 -12.84 -31.31 24.83
C SER A 245 -12.71 -32.60 24.00
N ARG A 246 -12.70 -32.53 22.67
CA ARG A 246 -12.51 -33.70 21.80
C ARG A 246 -11.12 -33.74 21.19
N ARG A 247 -10.17 -34.32 21.94
CA ARG A 247 -8.89 -34.80 21.37
C ARG A 247 -9.18 -35.68 20.15
N GLY A 248 -8.95 -35.16 18.93
CA GLY A 248 -9.07 -35.93 17.69
C GLY A 248 -10.11 -35.44 16.68
N ALA A 249 -10.87 -34.39 16.93
CA ALA A 249 -11.68 -33.78 15.90
C ALA A 249 -10.78 -33.09 14.87
N LYS A 250 -10.49 -33.78 13.75
CA LYS A 250 -9.94 -33.12 12.55
C LYS A 250 -10.87 -31.96 12.22
N ASN A 251 -10.30 -30.74 12.12
CA ASN A 251 -11.03 -29.54 11.68
C ASN A 251 -11.85 -29.91 10.45
N ARG A 252 -13.17 -29.88 10.55
CA ARG A 252 -14.08 -30.32 9.48
C ARG A 252 -13.99 -29.43 8.24
N PHE A 253 -13.38 -28.23 8.37
CA PHE A 253 -13.34 -27.18 7.36
C PHE A 253 -11.92 -26.81 6.89
N GLY A 254 -10.87 -27.53 7.26
CA GLY A 254 -9.49 -27.14 6.91
C GLY A 254 -8.98 -25.93 7.68
N ASP A 255 -7.79 -25.46 7.32
CA ASP A 255 -7.22 -24.21 7.84
C ASP A 255 -7.77 -23.03 7.04
N PHE A 256 -8.08 -21.89 7.68
CA PHE A 256 -8.54 -20.67 6.98
C PHE A 256 -7.62 -20.27 5.81
N TYR A 257 -6.34 -20.51 5.94
CA TYR A 257 -5.35 -20.18 4.90
C TYR A 257 -5.46 -21.06 3.64
N ASP A 258 -6.20 -22.16 3.69
CA ASP A 258 -6.43 -23.06 2.55
C ASP A 258 -7.63 -22.61 1.69
N PHE A 259 -8.35 -21.54 2.10
CA PHE A 259 -9.48 -20.99 1.33
C PHE A 259 -9.02 -20.02 0.24
N GLU A 260 -8.46 -20.54 -0.84
CA GLU A 260 -7.98 -19.76 -1.99
C GLU A 260 -9.03 -18.80 -2.54
N ARG A 261 -10.31 -19.20 -2.60
CA ARG A 261 -11.40 -18.33 -3.08
C ARG A 261 -11.58 -17.08 -2.23
N THR A 262 -11.42 -17.19 -0.92
CA THR A 262 -11.53 -16.03 -0.01
C THR A 262 -10.38 -15.07 -0.26
N HIS A 263 -9.15 -15.56 -0.39
CA HIS A 263 -7.99 -14.72 -0.64
C HIS A 263 -8.06 -14.05 -2.01
N THR A 264 -8.47 -14.79 -3.05
CA THR A 264 -8.69 -14.22 -4.39
C THR A 264 -9.76 -13.13 -4.40
N PHE A 265 -10.87 -13.35 -3.66
CA PHE A 265 -11.90 -12.31 -3.49
C PHE A 265 -11.33 -11.06 -2.81
N LEU A 266 -10.58 -11.22 -1.71
CA LEU A 266 -9.98 -10.10 -0.99
C LEU A 266 -8.95 -9.36 -1.84
N ASP A 267 -8.13 -10.05 -2.62
CA ASP A 267 -7.19 -9.44 -3.55
C ASP A 267 -7.92 -8.56 -4.57
N GLY A 268 -8.97 -9.06 -5.22
CA GLY A 268 -9.78 -8.30 -6.16
C GLY A 268 -10.49 -7.12 -5.51
N PHE A 269 -11.03 -7.31 -4.30
CA PHE A 269 -11.71 -6.28 -3.55
C PHE A 269 -10.75 -5.13 -3.17
N TYR A 270 -9.57 -5.44 -2.61
CA TYR A 270 -8.61 -4.41 -2.21
C TYR A 270 -7.96 -3.74 -3.41
N MET A 271 -7.66 -4.46 -4.48
CA MET A 271 -7.15 -3.90 -5.73
C MET A 271 -8.11 -2.85 -6.30
N SER A 272 -9.39 -3.19 -6.40
CA SER A 272 -10.41 -2.25 -6.88
C SER A 272 -10.63 -1.06 -5.93
N ARG A 273 -10.54 -1.29 -4.61
CA ARG A 273 -10.57 -0.20 -3.64
C ARG A 273 -9.41 0.79 -3.86
N ILE A 274 -8.20 0.27 -4.12
CA ILE A 274 -7.04 1.11 -4.46
C ILE A 274 -7.40 1.97 -5.68
N GLY A 275 -7.97 1.39 -6.74
CA GLY A 275 -8.35 2.12 -7.95
C GLY A 275 -9.38 3.23 -7.71
N ILE A 276 -10.44 2.94 -6.96
CA ILE A 276 -11.45 3.95 -6.61
C ILE A 276 -10.81 5.11 -5.82
N ARG A 277 -9.95 4.80 -4.84
CA ARG A 277 -9.28 5.82 -4.04
C ARG A 277 -8.28 6.65 -4.84
N ILE A 278 -7.54 6.03 -5.76
CA ILE A 278 -6.62 6.77 -6.66
C ILE A 278 -7.43 7.73 -7.53
N LEU A 279 -8.49 7.29 -8.17
CA LEU A 279 -9.29 8.14 -9.05
C LEU A 279 -9.86 9.36 -8.30
N ILE A 280 -10.50 9.13 -7.16
CA ILE A 280 -11.08 10.21 -6.36
C ILE A 280 -9.98 11.10 -5.78
N GLY A 281 -8.96 10.50 -5.14
CA GLY A 281 -7.87 11.25 -4.50
C GLY A 281 -7.06 12.06 -5.48
N HIS A 282 -6.77 11.53 -6.67
CA HIS A 282 -6.06 12.26 -7.72
C HIS A 282 -6.86 13.47 -8.20
N TYR A 283 -8.16 13.30 -8.44
CA TYR A 283 -9.03 14.41 -8.84
C TYR A 283 -9.11 15.49 -7.77
N LEU A 284 -9.27 15.12 -6.49
CA LEU A 284 -9.28 16.08 -5.39
C LEU A 284 -7.95 16.83 -5.26
N ALA A 285 -6.83 16.13 -5.43
CA ALA A 285 -5.50 16.74 -5.38
C ALA A 285 -5.22 17.67 -6.57
N LEU A 286 -5.82 17.45 -7.75
CA LEU A 286 -5.70 18.35 -8.90
C LEU A 286 -6.36 19.72 -8.66
N GLN A 287 -7.31 19.83 -7.73
CA GLN A 287 -7.95 21.10 -7.39
C GLN A 287 -7.03 22.00 -6.58
N GLU A 288 -6.18 21.43 -5.76
CA GLU A 288 -5.24 22.15 -4.94
C GLU A 288 -4.11 22.74 -5.81
N ALA A 289 -3.49 23.84 -5.33
CA ALA A 289 -2.29 24.37 -5.96
C ALA A 289 -1.11 23.51 -5.50
N GLY A 290 -0.67 22.58 -6.34
CA GLY A 290 0.50 21.75 -6.09
C GLY A 290 1.81 22.48 -6.42
N ALA A 291 2.95 21.92 -5.93
CA ALA A 291 4.27 22.29 -6.42
C ALA A 291 4.44 21.81 -7.89
N ASP A 292 5.33 22.45 -8.64
CA ASP A 292 5.51 22.19 -10.09
C ASP A 292 5.81 20.72 -10.45
N SER A 293 6.38 19.95 -9.50
CA SER A 293 6.67 18.53 -9.66
C SER A 293 5.47 17.60 -9.38
N TRP A 294 4.32 18.14 -8.92
CA TRP A 294 3.14 17.33 -8.58
C TRP A 294 2.02 17.48 -9.59
N ILE A 295 1.44 16.35 -9.99
CA ILE A 295 0.22 16.28 -10.79
C ILE A 295 -0.80 15.44 -10.02
N GLY A 296 -1.70 16.11 -9.30
CA GLY A 296 -2.59 15.44 -8.38
C GLY A 296 -1.84 14.64 -7.31
N MET A 297 -2.05 13.31 -7.24
CA MET A 297 -1.34 12.43 -6.31
C MET A 297 0.02 11.94 -6.82
N VAL A 298 0.36 12.23 -8.07
CA VAL A 298 1.61 11.76 -8.68
C VAL A 298 2.69 12.82 -8.53
N CYS A 299 3.83 12.45 -7.96
CA CYS A 299 5.04 13.25 -7.98
C CYS A 299 5.93 12.79 -9.14
N GLN A 300 6.33 13.72 -10.03
CA GLN A 300 7.17 13.41 -11.20
C GLN A 300 8.62 13.12 -10.83
N GLU A 301 9.05 13.61 -9.66
CA GLU A 301 10.40 13.48 -9.13
C GLU A 301 10.38 12.73 -7.79
N THR A 302 9.65 11.64 -7.71
CA THR A 302 9.60 10.78 -6.52
C THR A 302 10.98 10.20 -6.26
N SER A 303 11.58 10.52 -5.11
CA SER A 303 12.84 9.94 -4.66
C SER A 303 12.59 8.71 -3.78
N PRO A 304 12.93 7.49 -4.19
CA PRO A 304 12.79 6.32 -3.34
C PRO A 304 13.62 6.39 -2.07
N ALA A 305 14.79 7.06 -2.12
CA ALA A 305 15.64 7.25 -0.95
C ALA A 305 14.96 8.11 0.11
N ALA A 306 14.42 9.28 -0.28
CA ALA A 306 13.73 10.17 0.66
C ALA A 306 12.47 9.51 1.26
N ILE A 307 11.74 8.70 0.46
CA ILE A 307 10.59 7.95 0.97
C ILE A 307 11.02 6.83 1.91
N ALA A 308 12.13 6.14 1.60
CA ALA A 308 12.68 5.11 2.48
C ALA A 308 13.13 5.72 3.82
N GLU A 309 13.79 6.88 3.81
CA GLU A 309 14.17 7.60 5.03
C GLU A 309 12.96 7.92 5.91
N ALA A 310 11.90 8.49 5.33
CA ALA A 310 10.67 8.78 6.06
C ALA A 310 10.02 7.49 6.62
N ALA A 311 9.97 6.42 5.83
CA ALA A 311 9.42 5.14 6.28
C ALA A 311 10.27 4.47 7.38
N ILE A 312 11.60 4.69 7.37
CA ILE A 312 12.52 4.23 8.42
C ILE A 312 12.23 4.97 9.73
N GLU A 313 12.04 6.30 9.69
CA GLU A 313 11.71 7.08 10.87
C GLU A 313 10.39 6.62 11.50
N ASP A 314 9.35 6.45 10.68
CA ASP A 314 8.05 5.98 11.13
C ASP A 314 8.12 4.55 11.69
N ALA A 315 8.87 3.64 11.04
CA ALA A 315 9.05 2.27 11.49
C ALA A 315 9.85 2.20 12.81
N LYS A 316 10.92 2.99 12.93
CA LYS A 316 11.71 3.09 14.18
C LYS A 316 10.85 3.60 15.33
N PHE A 317 10.00 4.60 15.09
CA PHE A 317 9.07 5.11 16.11
C PHE A 317 8.14 4.00 16.62
N VAL A 318 7.54 3.22 15.71
CA VAL A 318 6.65 2.11 16.08
C VAL A 318 7.40 1.00 16.82
N CYS A 319 8.59 0.63 16.32
CA CYS A 319 9.42 -0.43 16.91
C CYS A 319 9.90 -0.06 18.33
N THR A 320 10.47 1.14 18.49
CA THR A 320 10.93 1.65 19.79
C THR A 320 9.79 1.70 20.81
N ARG A 321 8.59 2.06 20.37
CA ARG A 321 7.42 2.09 21.24
C ARG A 321 6.98 0.71 21.70
N GLN A 322 7.15 -0.31 20.88
CA GLN A 322 6.73 -1.68 21.16
C GLN A 322 7.79 -2.46 21.95
N TYR A 323 9.07 -2.30 21.63
CA TYR A 323 10.18 -3.09 22.16
C TYR A 323 11.13 -2.31 23.06
N GLY A 324 11.05 -0.95 23.05
CA GLY A 324 11.94 -0.06 23.81
C GLY A 324 13.10 0.49 22.98
N ASP A 325 13.46 -0.15 21.87
CA ASP A 325 14.49 0.26 20.92
C ASP A 325 14.21 -0.29 19.52
N ALA A 326 15.04 0.08 18.52
CA ALA A 326 14.86 -0.35 17.12
C ALA A 326 16.21 -0.56 16.43
N PRO A 327 16.37 -1.62 15.59
CA PRO A 327 17.60 -1.87 14.86
C PRO A 327 17.89 -0.78 13.83
N ASP A 328 19.17 -0.57 13.54
CA ASP A 328 19.61 0.38 12.53
C ASP A 328 19.23 -0.07 11.11
N VAL A 329 18.96 0.93 10.26
CA VAL A 329 18.67 0.71 8.84
C VAL A 329 19.65 1.54 8.00
N THR A 330 20.26 0.91 7.00
CA THR A 330 21.21 1.54 6.10
C THR A 330 20.70 1.59 4.67
N LEU A 331 20.88 2.75 4.00
CA LEU A 331 20.50 2.97 2.61
C LEU A 331 21.70 2.81 1.68
N HIS A 332 21.52 2.11 0.57
CA HIS A 332 22.56 1.82 -0.40
C HIS A 332 22.05 1.95 -1.85
N GLY A 333 22.97 2.08 -2.79
CA GLY A 333 22.69 2.08 -4.23
C GLY A 333 22.45 3.47 -4.81
N ARG A 334 21.45 3.60 -5.68
CA ARG A 334 21.13 4.83 -6.42
C ARG A 334 20.26 5.77 -5.59
N LEU A 335 20.86 6.47 -4.63
CA LEU A 335 20.15 7.39 -3.73
C LEU A 335 19.72 8.69 -4.44
N ASP A 336 20.34 9.00 -5.58
CA ASP A 336 20.03 10.14 -6.45
C ASP A 336 18.87 9.90 -7.42
N LEU A 337 18.35 8.67 -7.46
CA LEU A 337 17.29 8.27 -8.38
C LEU A 337 15.98 9.01 -8.10
N THR A 338 15.34 9.51 -9.17
CA THR A 338 13.97 10.01 -9.14
C THR A 338 13.17 9.45 -10.31
N PHE A 339 11.87 9.26 -10.12
CA PHE A 339 10.94 8.81 -11.16
C PHE A 339 9.50 9.20 -10.83
N SER A 340 8.60 9.15 -11.82
CA SER A 340 7.20 9.48 -11.61
C SER A 340 6.47 8.34 -10.90
N TYR A 341 5.94 8.60 -9.71
CA TYR A 341 5.18 7.61 -8.95
C TYR A 341 4.20 8.27 -7.98
N VAL A 342 3.40 7.46 -7.27
CA VAL A 342 2.54 7.90 -6.15
C VAL A 342 3.30 7.71 -4.84
N PRO A 343 3.84 8.78 -4.21
CA PRO A 343 4.72 8.66 -3.05
C PRO A 343 4.09 7.93 -1.86
N SER A 344 2.79 8.15 -1.60
CA SER A 344 2.08 7.49 -0.49
C SER A 344 1.98 5.98 -0.64
N HIS A 345 1.93 5.46 -1.86
CA HIS A 345 1.92 4.01 -2.10
C HIS A 345 3.29 3.39 -1.81
N LEU A 346 4.36 4.05 -2.28
CA LEU A 346 5.71 3.60 -2.02
C LEU A 346 6.04 3.67 -0.53
N HIS A 347 5.64 4.75 0.15
CA HIS A 347 5.82 4.89 1.59
C HIS A 347 5.13 3.75 2.36
N TYR A 348 3.88 3.42 2.02
CA TYR A 348 3.17 2.30 2.65
C TYR A 348 3.92 0.98 2.48
N ILE A 349 4.37 0.67 1.25
CA ILE A 349 5.14 -0.55 0.97
C ILE A 349 6.40 -0.59 1.81
N MET A 350 7.19 0.49 1.81
CA MET A 350 8.45 0.57 2.54
C MET A 350 8.23 0.45 4.05
N LEU A 351 7.24 1.16 4.60
CA LEU A 351 6.89 1.10 6.01
C LEU A 351 6.54 -0.32 6.47
N GLU A 352 5.70 -1.03 5.71
CA GLU A 352 5.31 -2.40 6.06
C GLU A 352 6.48 -3.39 5.99
N LEU A 353 7.34 -3.27 4.98
CA LEU A 353 8.51 -4.13 4.84
C LEU A 353 9.53 -3.86 5.95
N ILE A 354 9.86 -2.60 6.21
CA ILE A 354 10.84 -2.21 7.24
C ILE A 354 10.34 -2.60 8.64
N LYS A 355 9.07 -2.39 8.97
CA LYS A 355 8.46 -2.86 10.23
C LYS A 355 8.60 -4.37 10.40
N ASN A 356 8.33 -5.14 9.34
CA ASN A 356 8.45 -6.59 9.39
C ASN A 356 9.89 -7.02 9.62
N SER A 357 10.87 -6.39 8.95
CA SER A 357 12.29 -6.64 9.13
C SER A 357 12.77 -6.25 10.53
N MET A 358 12.39 -5.07 11.05
CA MET A 358 12.74 -4.63 12.41
C MET A 358 12.22 -5.63 13.46
N ARG A 359 10.96 -6.01 13.33
CA ARG A 359 10.37 -6.99 14.23
C ARG A 359 11.13 -8.33 14.17
N ALA A 360 11.40 -8.85 12.96
CA ALA A 360 12.09 -10.12 12.81
C ALA A 360 13.51 -10.06 13.43
N THR A 361 14.22 -8.96 13.24
CA THR A 361 15.56 -8.75 13.81
C THR A 361 15.52 -8.72 15.34
N VAL A 362 14.58 -7.98 15.94
CA VAL A 362 14.42 -7.93 17.39
C VAL A 362 13.99 -9.28 17.95
N ASP A 363 13.01 -9.96 17.33
CA ASP A 363 12.51 -11.26 17.79
C ASP A 363 13.61 -12.36 17.70
N PHE A 364 14.55 -12.27 16.76
CA PHE A 364 15.58 -13.28 16.54
C PHE A 364 16.87 -13.04 17.32
N HIS A 365 17.38 -11.80 17.36
CA HIS A 365 18.64 -11.45 18.01
C HIS A 365 18.48 -10.90 19.43
N GLY A 366 17.28 -10.40 19.79
CA GLY A 366 17.06 -9.64 21.01
C GLY A 366 17.61 -8.21 20.93
N LEU A 367 17.31 -7.41 21.94
CA LEU A 367 17.70 -5.99 21.97
C LEU A 367 19.21 -5.77 22.10
N ASP A 368 19.93 -6.71 22.72
CA ASP A 368 21.36 -6.57 23.00
C ASP A 368 22.24 -6.81 21.76
N GLU A 369 21.77 -7.58 20.77
CA GLU A 369 22.54 -7.99 19.59
C GLU A 369 21.99 -7.46 18.27
N MET A 370 20.82 -6.80 18.26
CA MET A 370 20.19 -6.30 17.02
C MET A 370 21.04 -5.28 16.28
N ASP A 371 21.85 -4.47 16.98
CA ASP A 371 22.71 -3.43 16.39
C ASP A 371 23.82 -4.00 15.52
N ASN A 372 24.19 -5.26 15.74
CA ASN A 372 25.17 -5.96 14.92
C ASN A 372 24.60 -6.44 13.57
N ASN A 373 23.27 -6.39 13.41
CA ASN A 373 22.54 -6.92 12.26
C ASN A 373 21.62 -5.84 11.64
N PRO A 374 22.20 -4.74 11.08
CA PRO A 374 21.42 -3.65 10.53
C PRO A 374 20.62 -4.10 9.31
N ILE A 375 19.41 -3.60 9.19
CA ILE A 375 18.56 -3.79 8.00
C ILE A 375 19.17 -2.99 6.85
N ARG A 376 19.20 -3.57 5.66
CA ARG A 376 19.76 -2.95 4.47
C ARG A 376 18.68 -2.68 3.44
N VAL A 377 18.51 -1.42 3.05
CA VAL A 377 17.67 -1.01 1.93
C VAL A 377 18.56 -0.66 0.75
N VAL A 378 18.38 -1.33 -0.38
CA VAL A 378 19.17 -1.11 -1.60
C VAL A 378 18.25 -0.65 -2.71
N ILE A 379 18.56 0.51 -3.31
CA ILE A 379 17.82 1.09 -4.42
C ILE A 379 18.67 0.90 -5.70
N ALA A 380 18.06 0.31 -6.72
CA ALA A 380 18.69 0.06 -8.01
C ALA A 380 17.74 0.40 -9.15
N ASP A 381 18.33 0.79 -10.28
CA ASP A 381 17.64 0.90 -11.56
C ASP A 381 18.38 0.04 -12.60
N GLY A 382 17.63 -0.54 -13.53
CA GLY A 382 18.20 -1.30 -14.64
C GLY A 382 18.82 -0.40 -15.71
N GLU A 383 19.77 -0.93 -16.50
CA GLU A 383 20.39 -0.21 -17.62
C GLU A 383 19.37 0.27 -18.66
N GLY A 384 18.26 -0.47 -18.84
CA GLY A 384 17.16 -0.11 -19.74
C GLY A 384 16.26 1.00 -19.24
N ASN A 385 16.41 1.46 -17.98
CA ASN A 385 15.54 2.45 -17.33
C ASN A 385 14.03 2.09 -17.33
N GLU A 386 13.69 0.80 -17.38
CA GLU A 386 12.31 0.33 -17.41
C GLU A 386 11.73 0.14 -16.01
N ASP A 387 12.56 -0.38 -15.09
CA ASP A 387 12.13 -0.71 -13.73
C ASP A 387 13.03 -0.05 -12.66
N VAL A 388 12.42 0.28 -11.54
CA VAL A 388 13.08 0.62 -10.29
C VAL A 388 12.90 -0.55 -9.32
N VAL A 389 14.00 -1.05 -8.77
CA VAL A 389 13.99 -2.15 -7.81
C VAL A 389 14.46 -1.66 -6.45
N ILE A 390 13.67 -1.93 -5.41
CA ILE A 390 14.04 -1.61 -4.03
C ILE A 390 14.09 -2.94 -3.26
N LYS A 391 15.25 -3.24 -2.69
CA LYS A 391 15.43 -4.42 -1.85
C LYS A 391 15.49 -4.00 -0.38
N VAL A 392 14.69 -4.66 0.46
CA VAL A 392 14.79 -4.59 1.93
C VAL A 392 15.30 -5.95 2.39
N ALA A 393 16.46 -5.97 3.07
CA ALA A 393 17.13 -7.19 3.51
C ALA A 393 17.37 -7.15 5.02
N ASP A 394 16.98 -8.21 5.70
CA ASP A 394 17.21 -8.44 7.12
C ASP A 394 17.93 -9.77 7.39
N GLU A 395 18.55 -9.86 8.55
CA GLU A 395 19.14 -11.09 9.08
C GLU A 395 18.32 -11.59 10.30
N GLY A 396 16.99 -11.39 10.29
CA GLY A 396 16.03 -11.70 11.35
C GLY A 396 15.58 -13.17 11.41
N GLY A 397 16.48 -14.12 11.07
CA GLY A 397 16.21 -15.57 11.19
C GLY A 397 15.34 -16.14 10.06
N GLY A 398 14.84 -15.34 9.14
CA GLY A 398 14.10 -15.78 7.95
C GLY A 398 12.73 -16.39 8.23
N ILE A 399 12.08 -16.84 7.16
CA ILE A 399 10.73 -17.38 7.16
C ILE A 399 10.79 -18.88 6.91
N ARG A 400 10.10 -19.67 7.74
CA ARG A 400 9.98 -21.12 7.57
C ARG A 400 9.41 -21.46 6.18
N ARG A 401 10.03 -22.45 5.52
CA ARG A 401 9.58 -22.88 4.18
C ARG A 401 8.08 -23.25 4.13
N SER A 402 7.54 -23.82 5.21
CA SER A 402 6.11 -24.14 5.32
C SER A 402 5.19 -22.92 5.33
N TYR A 403 5.72 -21.73 5.64
CA TYR A 403 4.96 -20.48 5.69
C TYR A 403 5.06 -19.69 4.38
N MET A 404 6.04 -19.96 3.53
CA MET A 404 6.29 -19.18 2.29
C MET A 404 5.08 -19.12 1.35
N THR A 405 4.23 -20.13 1.31
CA THR A 405 2.98 -20.10 0.53
C THR A 405 1.90 -19.25 1.19
N ARG A 406 1.97 -19.07 2.52
CA ARG A 406 0.95 -18.42 3.34
C ARG A 406 1.22 -16.94 3.61
N ILE A 407 2.45 -16.46 3.37
CA ILE A 407 2.80 -15.04 3.62
C ILE A 407 1.93 -14.05 2.83
N TRP A 408 1.31 -14.50 1.74
CA TRP A 408 0.39 -13.73 0.91
C TRP A 408 -1.08 -13.88 1.33
N SER A 409 -1.37 -14.73 2.32
CA SER A 409 -2.73 -14.91 2.83
C SER A 409 -3.07 -13.82 3.84
N TYR A 410 -4.26 -13.28 3.73
CA TYR A 410 -4.77 -12.30 4.71
C TYR A 410 -4.92 -12.94 6.09
N LEU A 411 -4.69 -12.17 7.13
CA LEU A 411 -4.66 -12.57 8.54
C LEU A 411 -3.51 -13.54 8.90
N PHE A 412 -2.60 -13.84 7.97
CA PHE A 412 -1.43 -14.63 8.31
C PHE A 412 -0.38 -13.76 9.01
N THR A 413 -0.04 -14.10 10.22
CA THR A 413 1.01 -13.44 10.99
C THR A 413 1.69 -14.45 11.90
N THR A 414 2.97 -14.19 12.18
CA THR A 414 3.76 -14.87 13.21
C THR A 414 3.82 -14.06 14.51
N ALA A 415 3.10 -12.92 14.58
CA ALA A 415 2.99 -12.11 15.79
C ALA A 415 2.20 -12.82 16.89
N ASP A 416 2.39 -12.36 18.13
CA ASP A 416 1.61 -12.84 19.26
C ASP A 416 0.11 -12.66 18.99
N PRO A 417 -0.72 -13.71 19.18
CA PRO A 417 -2.17 -13.61 19.04
C PRO A 417 -2.81 -12.48 19.85
N ALA A 418 -2.26 -12.15 21.02
CA ALA A 418 -2.75 -11.04 21.84
C ALA A 418 -2.68 -9.69 21.14
N VAL A 419 -1.70 -9.49 20.24
CA VAL A 419 -1.58 -8.27 19.42
C VAL A 419 -2.73 -8.19 18.42
N GLN A 420 -3.10 -9.31 17.78
CA GLN A 420 -4.24 -9.37 16.87
C GLN A 420 -5.57 -9.10 17.58
N GLU A 421 -5.79 -9.74 18.72
CA GLU A 421 -7.00 -9.56 19.53
C GLU A 421 -7.14 -8.13 20.06
N GLY A 422 -6.04 -7.53 20.51
CA GLY A 422 -6.00 -6.15 20.95
C GLY A 422 -6.45 -5.17 19.88
N PHE A 423 -6.02 -5.37 18.63
CA PHE A 423 -6.39 -4.52 17.48
C PHE A 423 -7.87 -4.60 17.10
N ILE A 424 -8.44 -5.79 17.21
CA ILE A 424 -9.83 -6.05 16.82
C ILE A 424 -10.79 -5.55 17.90
N ASN A 425 -10.39 -5.67 19.17
CA ASN A 425 -11.16 -5.23 20.33
C ASN A 425 -11.04 -3.73 20.62
N LEU A 426 -10.01 -3.04 20.08
CA LEU A 426 -9.96 -1.58 20.03
C LEU A 426 -11.11 -1.12 19.14
N GLY A 427 -12.29 -0.92 19.76
CA GLY A 427 -13.47 -0.36 19.10
C GLY A 427 -13.14 0.92 18.32
N GLU A 428 -14.14 1.63 17.83
CA GLU A 428 -14.05 2.90 17.07
C GLU A 428 -13.25 4.03 17.76
N VAL A 429 -12.44 3.71 18.79
CA VAL A 429 -11.53 4.65 19.41
C VAL A 429 -10.48 5.05 18.38
N GLU A 430 -10.62 6.27 17.90
CA GLU A 430 -9.61 6.99 17.14
C GLU A 430 -8.30 7.06 17.95
N SER A 431 -7.54 5.96 18.00
CA SER A 431 -6.17 6.05 18.44
C SER A 431 -5.36 6.68 17.31
N ASP A 432 -4.50 7.65 17.60
CA ASP A 432 -3.57 8.24 16.63
C ASP A 432 -2.76 7.15 15.89
N HIS A 433 -2.58 5.98 16.53
CA HIS A 433 -1.92 4.81 15.98
C HIS A 433 -2.67 4.12 14.83
N ALA A 434 -4.01 4.16 14.82
CA ALA A 434 -4.80 3.64 13.72
C ALA A 434 -4.66 4.48 12.45
N LYS A 435 -4.17 5.74 12.55
CA LYS A 435 -3.91 6.61 11.39
C LYS A 435 -2.60 6.28 10.71
N GLU A 436 -1.58 5.84 11.45
CA GLU A 436 -0.22 5.61 10.93
C GLU A 436 -0.04 4.20 10.35
N SER A 437 -0.62 3.17 10.95
CA SER A 437 -0.62 1.80 10.42
C SER A 437 -1.83 1.01 10.93
N PRO A 438 -3.01 1.21 10.34
CA PRO A 438 -4.28 0.67 10.88
C PRO A 438 -4.36 -0.86 10.90
N LEU A 439 -3.42 -1.57 10.27
CA LEU A 439 -3.41 -3.02 10.14
C LEU A 439 -2.13 -3.67 10.68
N ALA A 440 -1.32 -2.94 11.49
CA ALA A 440 -0.10 -3.50 12.07
C ALA A 440 -0.40 -4.75 12.91
N GLY A 441 0.29 -5.86 12.63
CA GLY A 441 0.08 -7.12 13.33
C GLY A 441 -1.10 -7.98 12.88
N LEU A 442 -2.02 -7.45 12.06
CA LEU A 442 -3.19 -8.20 11.57
C LEU A 442 -2.88 -9.19 10.43
N GLY A 443 -1.68 -9.16 9.85
CA GLY A 443 -1.33 -10.01 8.71
C GLY A 443 -1.88 -9.50 7.38
N TYR A 444 -2.01 -8.19 7.23
CA TYR A 444 -2.45 -7.52 5.99
C TYR A 444 -1.32 -6.79 5.26
N GLY A 445 -0.21 -6.51 5.93
CA GLY A 445 0.88 -5.69 5.40
C GLY A 445 1.43 -6.19 4.08
N LEU A 446 1.86 -7.45 3.99
CA LEU A 446 2.43 -8.04 2.77
C LEU A 446 1.42 -8.14 1.61
N PRO A 447 0.19 -8.69 1.78
CA PRO A 447 -0.80 -8.75 0.72
C PRO A 447 -1.16 -7.36 0.15
N ILE A 448 -1.38 -6.37 1.01
CA ILE A 448 -1.72 -5.00 0.57
C ILE A 448 -0.52 -4.31 -0.09
N SER A 449 0.70 -4.46 0.45
CA SER A 449 1.92 -3.94 -0.18
C SER A 449 2.11 -4.50 -1.60
N ARG A 450 1.86 -5.79 -1.78
CA ARG A 450 1.89 -6.42 -3.10
C ARG A 450 0.83 -5.87 -4.03
N SER A 451 -0.37 -5.62 -3.52
CA SER A 451 -1.46 -5.01 -4.30
C SER A 451 -1.10 -3.59 -4.75
N TYR A 452 -0.48 -2.77 -3.89
CA TYR A 452 0.02 -1.45 -4.27
C TYR A 452 1.12 -1.52 -5.35
N ALA A 453 2.08 -2.43 -5.22
CA ALA A 453 3.13 -2.61 -6.22
C ALA A 453 2.53 -3.03 -7.58
N ARG A 454 1.61 -4.00 -7.57
CA ARG A 454 0.96 -4.54 -8.77
C ARG A 454 0.02 -3.57 -9.45
N TYR A 455 -0.52 -2.60 -8.73
CA TYR A 455 -1.51 -1.68 -9.27
C TYR A 455 -1.01 -0.92 -10.52
N PHE A 456 0.26 -0.53 -10.54
CA PHE A 456 0.90 0.12 -11.69
C PHE A 456 1.88 -0.80 -12.46
N GLY A 457 1.66 -2.11 -12.41
CA GLY A 457 2.41 -3.08 -13.22
C GLY A 457 3.73 -3.56 -12.61
N GLY A 458 4.00 -3.25 -11.32
CA GLY A 458 5.11 -3.82 -10.58
C GLY A 458 4.78 -5.15 -9.90
N ASP A 459 5.61 -5.58 -8.95
CA ASP A 459 5.32 -6.71 -8.06
C ASP A 459 6.17 -6.61 -6.77
N LEU A 460 5.80 -7.39 -5.77
CA LEU A 460 6.55 -7.62 -4.55
C LEU A 460 6.89 -9.11 -4.46
N SER A 461 8.16 -9.44 -4.38
CA SER A 461 8.65 -10.80 -4.21
C SER A 461 9.50 -10.93 -2.95
N ILE A 462 9.47 -12.11 -2.34
CA ILE A 462 10.21 -12.40 -1.10
C ILE A 462 11.04 -13.66 -1.30
N VAL A 463 12.32 -13.55 -0.97
CA VAL A 463 13.28 -14.65 -0.90
C VAL A 463 13.73 -14.75 0.55
N SER A 464 13.57 -15.93 1.16
CA SER A 464 13.93 -16.11 2.56
C SER A 464 14.68 -17.40 2.80
N MET A 465 15.62 -17.35 3.73
CA MET A 465 16.42 -18.50 4.17
C MET A 465 16.19 -18.68 5.68
N GLU A 466 15.48 -19.77 6.04
CA GLU A 466 15.21 -20.13 7.43
C GLU A 466 16.51 -20.29 8.22
N GLY A 467 16.60 -19.66 9.37
CA GLY A 467 17.79 -19.59 10.23
C GLY A 467 18.78 -18.47 9.86
N TYR A 468 18.50 -17.69 8.79
CA TYR A 468 19.38 -16.58 8.38
C TYR A 468 18.62 -15.25 8.27
N GLY A 469 17.76 -15.07 7.24
CA GLY A 469 17.11 -13.78 7.02
C GLY A 469 16.19 -13.76 5.81
N THR A 470 15.69 -12.56 5.50
CA THR A 470 14.72 -12.33 4.41
C THR A 470 15.15 -11.16 3.52
N ASP A 471 15.06 -11.37 2.21
CA ASP A 471 15.17 -10.35 1.17
C ASP A 471 13.78 -10.12 0.54
N ALA A 472 13.25 -8.91 0.66
CA ALA A 472 12.05 -8.46 -0.02
C ALA A 472 12.42 -7.55 -1.20
N PHE A 473 11.89 -7.84 -2.40
CA PHE A 473 12.16 -7.08 -3.62
C PHE A 473 10.89 -6.42 -4.11
N VAL A 474 10.88 -5.10 -4.15
CA VAL A 474 9.81 -4.28 -4.73
C VAL A 474 10.23 -3.88 -6.13
N HIS A 475 9.53 -4.37 -7.13
CA HIS A 475 9.71 -3.99 -8.53
C HIS A 475 8.64 -2.96 -8.89
N LEU A 476 9.05 -1.81 -9.42
CA LEU A 476 8.15 -0.72 -9.81
C LEU A 476 8.43 -0.33 -11.25
N SER A 477 7.37 -0.26 -12.06
CA SER A 477 7.50 0.17 -13.46
C SER A 477 7.73 1.68 -13.52
N ARG A 478 8.82 2.10 -14.15
CA ARG A 478 9.19 3.49 -14.37
C ARG A 478 8.40 4.14 -15.51
N LEU A 479 8.01 3.35 -16.50
CA LEU A 479 7.35 3.85 -17.72
C LEU A 479 5.88 4.24 -17.51
N GLY A 480 5.23 3.70 -16.50
CA GLY A 480 3.85 4.04 -16.12
C GLY A 480 2.78 3.72 -17.17
N HIS A 481 3.09 2.90 -18.18
CA HIS A 481 2.15 2.54 -19.25
C HIS A 481 1.18 1.42 -18.89
N HIS A 482 1.49 0.65 -17.84
CA HIS A 482 0.64 -0.45 -17.42
C HIS A 482 -0.70 0.07 -16.92
N SER A 483 -1.78 -0.44 -17.52
CA SER A 483 -3.13 -0.21 -17.01
C SER A 483 -3.34 -0.97 -15.72
N GLU A 484 -4.13 -0.40 -14.82
CA GLU A 484 -4.54 -1.08 -13.61
C GLU A 484 -5.13 -2.48 -13.90
N PRO A 485 -4.88 -3.47 -13.05
CA PRO A 485 -5.50 -4.78 -13.16
C PRO A 485 -6.99 -4.67 -12.76
N LEU A 486 -7.86 -4.71 -13.75
CA LEU A 486 -9.32 -4.74 -13.54
C LEU A 486 -9.77 -6.20 -13.35
N PRO A 487 -10.72 -6.47 -12.41
CA PRO A 487 -11.29 -7.80 -12.20
C PRO A 487 -12.16 -8.26 -13.36
#